data_f24ae40aab47e166bddad2cf2a1c285c
#
_entry.id   f24ae40aab47e166bddad2cf2a1c285c
#
_cell.length_a   1.000
_cell.length_b   1.000
_cell.length_c   1.000
_cell.angle_alpha   90.00
_cell.angle_beta   90.00
_cell.angle_gamma   90.00
#
_symmetry.space_group_name_H-M   'P 1'
#
loop_
_entity.id
_entity.type
_entity.pdbx_description
1 polymer ?
#
loop_
_entity_poly.entity_id
_entity_poly.type
_entity_poly.pdbx_seq_one_letter_code
_entity_poly.pdbx_strand_id
1 'polypeptide(L)'
;FIIKVKSDKDTPAGQYSATVKLKDADGNVIKQANVYAYVWDFTLPVASSCKTLSDLNEWAVIVGANRESTTKDGLEDDLYAKYYEYLLENKINCYTLPYAKRGQFWDDRVDQYIDDPRCTAFTLLWKIAAKNDSELPEYLKAAYDRLSKDQSRLDKAYFYPDKDDEPITKAALDQIKAHDKLIKKVFGEHKLIIPMHYNAAL
;
A
#
# COMPACT_ATOMS: atom_id res chain seq x y z
N PHE A 1 -14.67 -11.91 -22.54
CA PHE A 1 -13.47 -12.70 -22.20
C PHE A 1 -12.27 -11.76 -22.11
N ILE A 2 -11.43 -11.97 -21.09
CA ILE A 2 -10.17 -11.25 -20.91
C ILE A 2 -9.04 -12.25 -21.10
N ILE A 3 -8.07 -11.92 -21.96
CA ILE A 3 -6.86 -12.72 -22.18
C ILE A 3 -5.71 -11.98 -21.52
N LYS A 4 -5.06 -12.60 -20.53
CA LYS A 4 -3.89 -12.06 -19.86
C LYS A 4 -2.65 -12.81 -20.36
N VAL A 5 -1.70 -12.07 -20.92
CA VAL A 5 -0.38 -12.58 -21.31
C VAL A 5 0.63 -12.11 -20.29
N LYS A 6 1.45 -13.01 -19.77
CA LYS A 6 2.49 -12.70 -18.78
C LYS A 6 3.84 -13.22 -19.31
N SER A 7 4.86 -12.39 -19.21
CA SER A 7 6.26 -12.79 -19.41
C SER A 7 7.00 -12.69 -18.08
N ASP A 8 8.07 -13.42 -17.92
CA ASP A 8 9.00 -13.32 -16.79
C ASP A 8 10.37 -12.82 -17.28
N LYS A 9 11.29 -12.66 -16.34
CA LYS A 9 12.66 -12.13 -16.61
C LYS A 9 13.47 -13.04 -17.53
N ASP A 10 13.13 -14.32 -17.62
CA ASP A 10 13.87 -15.33 -18.40
C ASP A 10 13.19 -15.60 -19.76
N THR A 11 12.06 -14.92 -20.04
CA THR A 11 11.37 -15.03 -21.32
C THR A 11 12.22 -14.32 -22.42
N PRO A 12 12.71 -15.03 -23.44
CA PRO A 12 13.51 -14.40 -24.49
C PRO A 12 12.76 -13.31 -25.24
N ALA A 13 13.46 -12.27 -25.67
CA ALA A 13 12.88 -11.25 -26.53
C ALA A 13 12.44 -11.86 -27.86
N GLY A 14 11.30 -11.41 -28.40
CA GLY A 14 10.80 -11.91 -29.65
C GLY A 14 9.28 -11.88 -29.76
N GLN A 15 8.81 -12.38 -30.90
CA GLN A 15 7.38 -12.50 -31.18
C GLN A 15 6.87 -13.88 -30.77
N TYR A 16 5.78 -13.88 -30.01
CA TYR A 16 5.07 -15.08 -29.58
C TYR A 16 3.67 -15.08 -30.17
N SER A 17 3.15 -16.26 -30.43
CA SER A 17 1.76 -16.43 -30.89
C SER A 17 1.09 -17.62 -30.22
N ALA A 18 -0.20 -17.49 -29.99
CA ALA A 18 -1.04 -18.55 -29.46
C ALA A 18 -2.42 -18.49 -30.12
N THR A 19 -3.08 -19.64 -30.22
CA THR A 19 -4.46 -19.70 -30.70
C THR A 19 -5.41 -19.93 -29.54
N VAL A 20 -6.34 -19.00 -29.36
CA VAL A 20 -7.44 -19.11 -28.39
C VAL A 20 -8.64 -19.70 -29.08
N LYS A 21 -9.24 -20.73 -28.48
CA LYS A 21 -10.40 -21.46 -29.03
C LYS A 21 -11.58 -21.34 -28.07
N LEU A 22 -12.72 -20.89 -28.60
CA LEU A 22 -14.01 -20.99 -27.92
C LEU A 22 -14.60 -22.35 -28.26
N LYS A 23 -14.97 -23.13 -27.24
CA LYS A 23 -15.55 -24.45 -27.38
C LYS A 23 -16.97 -24.48 -26.80
N ASP A 24 -17.84 -25.34 -27.34
CA ASP A 24 -19.12 -25.68 -26.74
C ASP A 24 -18.97 -26.67 -25.57
N ALA A 25 -20.10 -27.08 -24.99
CA ALA A 25 -20.13 -28.02 -23.87
C ALA A 25 -19.59 -29.40 -24.24
N ASP A 26 -19.67 -29.79 -25.50
CA ASP A 26 -19.21 -31.05 -26.03
C ASP A 26 -17.74 -31.04 -26.48
N GLY A 27 -17.08 -29.87 -26.36
CA GLY A 27 -15.69 -29.66 -26.69
C GLY A 27 -15.40 -29.29 -28.15
N ASN A 28 -16.42 -29.09 -28.97
CA ASN A 28 -16.26 -28.67 -30.37
C ASN A 28 -15.85 -27.18 -30.43
N VAL A 29 -14.96 -26.86 -31.37
CA VAL A 29 -14.52 -25.51 -31.58
C VAL A 29 -15.58 -24.70 -32.33
N ILE A 30 -16.19 -23.71 -31.63
CA ILE A 30 -17.16 -22.78 -32.22
C ILE A 30 -16.45 -21.68 -32.99
N LYS A 31 -15.36 -21.16 -32.37
CA LYS A 31 -14.59 -20.04 -32.93
C LYS A 31 -13.15 -20.08 -32.43
N GLN A 32 -12.25 -19.57 -33.25
CA GLN A 32 -10.86 -19.39 -32.84
C GLN A 32 -10.32 -18.02 -33.26
N ALA A 33 -9.32 -17.52 -32.50
CA ALA A 33 -8.59 -16.31 -32.83
C ALA A 33 -7.11 -16.49 -32.48
N ASN A 34 -6.24 -15.89 -33.26
CA ASN A 34 -4.81 -15.84 -32.92
C ASN A 34 -4.53 -14.62 -32.07
N VAL A 35 -3.71 -14.82 -31.03
CA VAL A 35 -3.20 -13.78 -30.16
C VAL A 35 -1.70 -13.69 -30.40
N TYR A 36 -1.21 -12.48 -30.55
CA TYR A 36 0.21 -12.20 -30.74
C TYR A 36 0.70 -11.33 -29.60
N ALA A 37 1.89 -11.63 -29.09
CA ALA A 37 2.59 -10.84 -28.09
C ALA A 37 4.04 -10.62 -28.54
N TYR A 38 4.57 -9.44 -28.32
CA TYR A 38 5.97 -9.15 -28.56
C TYR A 38 6.66 -8.88 -27.22
N VAL A 39 7.65 -9.68 -26.87
CA VAL A 39 8.46 -9.51 -25.67
C VAL A 39 9.66 -8.67 -26.04
N TRP A 40 9.82 -7.53 -25.37
CA TRP A 40 10.93 -6.61 -25.60
C TRP A 40 12.20 -7.09 -24.89
N ASP A 41 13.35 -6.73 -25.42
CA ASP A 41 14.66 -7.07 -24.85
C ASP A 41 15.01 -6.14 -23.67
N PHE A 42 14.16 -6.12 -22.67
CA PHE A 42 14.43 -5.48 -21.38
C PHE A 42 13.55 -6.08 -20.27
N THR A 43 14.04 -5.97 -19.05
CA THR A 43 13.29 -6.42 -17.86
C THR A 43 12.81 -5.21 -17.06
N LEU A 44 11.53 -5.18 -16.75
CA LEU A 44 10.98 -4.18 -15.84
C LEU A 44 11.46 -4.45 -14.42
N PRO A 45 11.91 -3.42 -13.67
CA PRO A 45 12.32 -3.60 -12.28
C PRO A 45 11.15 -4.12 -11.43
N VAL A 46 11.45 -4.91 -10.42
CA VAL A 46 10.45 -5.45 -9.47
C VAL A 46 9.76 -4.30 -8.73
N ALA A 47 10.55 -3.39 -8.18
CA ALA A 47 10.06 -2.18 -7.53
C ALA A 47 9.77 -1.08 -8.55
N SER A 48 8.76 -0.26 -8.27
CA SER A 48 8.54 0.98 -9.03
C SER A 48 9.62 1.99 -8.70
N SER A 49 10.17 2.66 -9.73
CA SER A 49 11.06 3.81 -9.54
C SER A 49 10.29 5.05 -9.05
N CYS A 50 9.00 5.12 -9.33
CA CYS A 50 8.11 6.15 -8.80
C CYS A 50 7.45 5.63 -7.53
N LYS A 51 7.69 6.29 -6.40
CA LYS A 51 7.03 5.98 -5.14
C LYS A 51 5.58 6.46 -5.21
N THR A 52 4.65 5.55 -4.97
CA THR A 52 3.22 5.84 -4.90
C THR A 52 2.72 5.53 -3.50
N LEU A 53 1.73 6.28 -3.06
CA LEU A 53 0.98 6.03 -1.83
C LEU A 53 -0.49 6.26 -2.14
N SER A 54 -1.24 5.19 -2.29
CA SER A 54 -2.67 5.20 -2.60
C SER A 54 -3.50 4.83 -1.37
N ASP A 55 -4.67 5.40 -1.25
CA ASP A 55 -5.61 4.95 -0.22
C ASP A 55 -6.27 3.65 -0.68
N LEU A 56 -6.03 2.58 0.10
CA LEU A 56 -6.84 1.37 0.02
C LEU A 56 -7.76 1.38 1.25
N ASN A 57 -8.98 1.84 1.04
CA ASN A 57 -9.93 1.96 2.13
C ASN A 57 -10.38 0.56 2.60
N GLU A 58 -9.96 0.17 3.80
CA GLU A 58 -10.24 -1.12 4.40
C GLU A 58 -11.76 -1.40 4.47
N TRP A 59 -12.54 -0.41 4.90
CA TRP A 59 -13.98 -0.54 4.99
C TRP A 59 -14.64 -0.76 3.62
N ALA A 60 -14.18 -0.04 2.58
CA ALA A 60 -14.68 -0.19 1.23
C ALA A 60 -14.33 -1.57 0.63
N VAL A 61 -13.15 -2.11 0.96
CA VAL A 61 -12.76 -3.48 0.58
C VAL A 61 -13.70 -4.50 1.21
N ILE A 62 -13.97 -4.38 2.50
CA ILE A 62 -14.83 -5.30 3.25
C ILE A 62 -16.27 -5.25 2.72
N VAL A 63 -16.84 -4.04 2.63
CA VAL A 63 -18.23 -3.84 2.16
C VAL A 63 -18.37 -4.20 0.68
N GLY A 64 -17.35 -3.91 -0.14
CA GLY A 64 -17.37 -4.24 -1.56
C GLY A 64 -17.30 -5.74 -1.83
N ALA A 65 -16.56 -6.48 -1.02
CA ALA A 65 -16.38 -7.93 -1.20
C ALA A 65 -17.46 -8.77 -0.54
N ASN A 66 -18.01 -8.31 0.58
CA ASN A 66 -19.00 -9.05 1.39
C ASN A 66 -20.07 -8.10 1.93
N ARG A 67 -21.12 -7.90 1.16
CA ARG A 67 -22.25 -7.04 1.58
C ARG A 67 -22.99 -7.52 2.85
N GLU A 68 -22.75 -8.74 3.32
CA GLU A 68 -23.43 -9.36 4.45
C GLU A 68 -22.60 -9.51 5.72
N SER A 69 -21.27 -9.37 5.63
CA SER A 69 -20.39 -9.53 6.79
C SER A 69 -20.04 -8.17 7.41
N THR A 70 -20.71 -7.87 8.51
CA THR A 70 -20.34 -6.76 9.41
C THR A 70 -19.47 -7.23 10.58
N THR A 71 -19.00 -8.48 10.57
CA THR A 71 -18.24 -9.09 11.66
C THR A 71 -16.74 -8.84 11.51
N LYS A 72 -16.17 -8.30 12.58
CA LYS A 72 -14.80 -7.83 12.72
C LYS A 72 -13.76 -8.93 13.00
N ASP A 73 -14.01 -10.16 12.56
CA ASP A 73 -13.22 -11.31 12.99
C ASP A 73 -12.15 -11.70 11.96
N GLY A 74 -10.98 -11.05 11.98
CA GLY A 74 -9.75 -11.57 11.35
C GLY A 74 -9.73 -11.81 9.83
N LEU A 75 -10.88 -12.16 9.24
CA LEU A 75 -11.08 -12.29 7.79
C LEU A 75 -10.83 -10.98 7.03
N GLU A 76 -11.04 -9.86 7.71
CA GLU A 76 -10.85 -8.51 7.16
C GLU A 76 -9.38 -8.26 6.86
N ASP A 77 -8.48 -8.64 7.78
CA ASP A 77 -7.04 -8.44 7.63
C ASP A 77 -6.49 -9.27 6.45
N ASP A 78 -6.95 -10.53 6.32
CA ASP A 78 -6.49 -11.40 5.24
C ASP A 78 -7.07 -10.99 3.87
N LEU A 79 -8.29 -10.46 3.85
CA LEU A 79 -8.87 -9.91 2.63
C LEU A 79 -8.15 -8.64 2.19
N TYR A 80 -7.90 -7.74 3.15
CA TYR A 80 -7.11 -6.54 2.89
C TYR A 80 -5.72 -6.89 2.35
N ALA A 81 -5.06 -7.87 2.94
CA ALA A 81 -3.76 -8.35 2.49
C ALA A 81 -3.79 -8.86 1.03
N LYS A 82 -4.85 -9.55 0.61
CA LYS A 82 -5.01 -10.01 -0.79
C LYS A 82 -5.16 -8.84 -1.77
N TYR A 83 -5.92 -7.81 -1.40
CA TYR A 83 -6.06 -6.60 -2.23
C TYR A 83 -4.74 -5.82 -2.29
N TYR A 84 -4.05 -5.70 -1.16
CA TYR A 84 -2.74 -5.07 -1.09
C TYR A 84 -1.72 -5.79 -1.98
N GLU A 85 -1.68 -7.12 -1.92
CA GLU A 85 -0.82 -7.95 -2.77
C GLU A 85 -1.09 -7.71 -4.26
N TYR A 86 -2.37 -7.67 -4.64
CA TYR A 86 -2.75 -7.36 -6.03
C TYR A 86 -2.26 -5.97 -6.47
N LEU A 87 -2.32 -4.98 -5.60
CA LEU A 87 -1.81 -3.64 -5.89
C LEU A 87 -0.29 -3.62 -5.99
N LEU A 88 0.43 -4.34 -5.12
CA LEU A 88 1.88 -4.49 -5.21
C LEU A 88 2.31 -5.16 -6.52
N GLU A 89 1.59 -6.20 -6.98
CA GLU A 89 1.83 -6.82 -8.29
C GLU A 89 1.71 -5.81 -9.44
N ASN A 90 0.88 -4.80 -9.28
CA ASN A 90 0.69 -3.71 -10.23
C ASN A 90 1.53 -2.45 -9.90
N LYS A 91 2.53 -2.58 -9.00
CA LYS A 91 3.48 -1.53 -8.61
C LYS A 91 2.83 -0.32 -7.92
N ILE A 92 1.72 -0.55 -7.23
CA ILE A 92 1.01 0.45 -6.45
C ILE A 92 1.23 0.15 -4.98
N ASN A 93 1.81 1.09 -4.24
CA ASN A 93 1.92 1.03 -2.79
C ASN A 93 0.75 1.77 -2.14
N CYS A 94 0.30 1.28 -0.99
CA CYS A 94 -0.78 1.90 -0.23
C CYS A 94 -0.27 2.53 1.06
N TYR A 95 -1.05 3.47 1.59
CA TYR A 95 -0.74 4.14 2.85
C TYR A 95 -0.58 3.15 3.99
N THR A 96 -1.55 2.25 4.16
CA THR A 96 -1.58 1.31 5.27
C THR A 96 -1.07 -0.04 4.82
N LEU A 97 -0.12 -0.59 5.56
CA LEU A 97 0.34 -1.96 5.37
C LEU A 97 -0.71 -2.95 5.92
N PRO A 98 -0.84 -4.14 5.31
CA PRO A 98 -1.61 -5.22 5.93
C PRO A 98 -1.11 -5.50 7.35
N TYR A 99 -2.02 -5.83 8.25
CA TYR A 99 -1.76 -6.10 9.67
C TYR A 99 -1.21 -4.91 10.47
N ALA A 100 -1.13 -3.73 9.86
CA ALA A 100 -0.82 -2.48 10.53
C ALA A 100 -2.13 -1.82 10.99
N LYS A 101 -2.77 -2.35 12.04
CA LYS A 101 -4.04 -1.81 12.54
C LYS A 101 -3.88 -0.38 13.03
N ARG A 102 -4.88 0.42 12.72
CA ARG A 102 -4.99 1.81 13.16
C ARG A 102 -4.92 1.91 14.68
N GLY A 103 -3.98 2.69 15.19
CA GLY A 103 -3.86 2.98 16.62
C GLY A 103 -3.42 1.81 17.49
N GLN A 104 -2.94 0.73 16.89
CA GLN A 104 -2.36 -0.41 17.61
C GLN A 104 -0.93 -0.67 17.15
N PHE A 105 -0.15 -1.29 18.03
CA PHE A 105 1.16 -1.81 17.64
C PHE A 105 1.00 -2.85 16.53
N TRP A 106 1.89 -2.78 15.56
CA TRP A 106 1.83 -3.65 14.41
C TRP A 106 2.04 -5.11 14.80
N ASP A 107 1.22 -5.98 14.22
CA ASP A 107 1.42 -7.41 14.24
C ASP A 107 2.75 -7.77 13.54
N ASP A 108 3.42 -8.85 13.97
CA ASP A 108 4.70 -9.27 13.37
C ASP A 108 4.58 -9.63 11.88
N ARG A 109 3.40 -10.00 11.43
CA ARG A 109 3.11 -10.24 10.01
C ARG A 109 3.32 -9.02 9.12
N VAL A 110 3.38 -7.81 9.68
CA VAL A 110 3.65 -6.59 8.91
C VAL A 110 5.05 -6.60 8.29
N ASP A 111 6.02 -7.25 8.93
CA ASP A 111 7.41 -7.25 8.49
C ASP A 111 7.57 -7.85 7.08
N GLN A 112 6.78 -8.86 6.72
CA GLN A 112 6.81 -9.44 5.38
C GLN A 112 6.50 -8.41 4.28
N TYR A 113 5.65 -7.42 4.56
CA TYR A 113 5.31 -6.36 3.62
C TYR A 113 6.32 -5.22 3.63
N ILE A 114 6.88 -4.89 4.80
CA ILE A 114 7.95 -3.90 4.88
C ILE A 114 9.18 -4.39 4.11
N ASP A 115 9.52 -5.68 4.25
CA ASP A 115 10.70 -6.29 3.62
C ASP A 115 10.47 -6.69 2.15
N ASP A 116 9.23 -6.65 1.69
CA ASP A 116 8.93 -6.94 0.28
C ASP A 116 9.64 -5.93 -0.64
N PRO A 117 10.41 -6.41 -1.62
CA PRO A 117 11.13 -5.53 -2.55
C PRO A 117 10.20 -4.68 -3.42
N ARG A 118 8.93 -5.05 -3.57
CA ARG A 118 7.92 -4.28 -4.29
C ARG A 118 7.38 -3.12 -3.47
N CYS A 119 7.45 -3.21 -2.14
CA CYS A 119 7.06 -2.13 -1.24
C CYS A 119 8.16 -1.07 -1.21
N THR A 120 7.86 0.12 -1.75
CA THR A 120 8.80 1.24 -1.82
C THR A 120 8.44 2.40 -0.90
N ALA A 121 7.20 2.41 -0.40
CA ALA A 121 6.71 3.42 0.54
C ALA A 121 5.50 2.90 1.32
N PHE A 122 5.36 3.35 2.56
CA PHE A 122 4.18 3.18 3.40
C PHE A 122 4.10 4.31 4.42
N THR A 123 2.96 4.47 5.09
CA THR A 123 2.82 5.54 6.09
C THR A 123 2.76 5.02 7.51
N LEU A 124 3.29 5.82 8.40
CA LEU A 124 3.11 5.79 9.84
C LEU A 124 2.09 6.85 10.25
N LEU A 125 1.37 6.63 11.32
CA LEU A 125 0.37 7.55 11.88
C LEU A 125 -0.89 7.74 11.01
N TRP A 126 -1.06 6.99 9.92
CA TRP A 126 -2.29 7.05 9.16
C TRP A 126 -3.48 6.65 10.03
N LYS A 127 -4.31 7.62 10.34
CA LYS A 127 -5.54 7.46 11.16
C LYS A 127 -5.31 6.69 12.48
N ILE A 128 -4.19 6.97 13.14
CA ILE A 128 -4.13 6.66 14.57
C ILE A 128 -5.31 7.41 15.17
N ALA A 129 -6.30 6.67 15.60
CA ALA A 129 -7.41 7.28 16.31
C ALA A 129 -6.82 8.02 17.51
N ALA A 130 -6.65 9.32 17.36
CA ALA A 130 -6.07 10.18 18.35
C ALA A 130 -6.96 10.30 19.58
N LYS A 131 -7.38 9.14 20.09
CA LYS A 131 -8.04 9.11 21.39
C LYS A 131 -7.06 9.55 22.47
N ASN A 132 -5.75 9.35 22.26
CA ASN A 132 -4.76 9.68 23.28
C ASN A 132 -3.45 10.11 22.64
N ASP A 133 -3.23 11.42 22.50
CA ASP A 133 -1.89 11.98 22.21
C ASP A 133 -0.82 11.47 23.21
N SER A 134 -1.25 10.95 24.35
CA SER A 134 -0.38 10.34 25.36
C SER A 134 0.26 9.01 24.91
N GLU A 135 -0.34 8.27 23.99
CA GLU A 135 0.18 6.99 23.48
C GLU A 135 1.15 7.18 22.30
N LEU A 136 1.14 8.38 21.69
CA LEU A 136 1.97 8.67 20.53
C LEU A 136 3.48 8.45 20.75
N PRO A 137 4.08 8.88 21.88
CA PRO A 137 5.51 8.64 22.13
C PRO A 137 5.87 7.14 22.19
N GLU A 138 5.03 6.33 22.81
CA GLU A 138 5.24 4.88 22.92
C GLU A 138 5.11 4.21 21.53
N TYR A 139 4.09 4.59 20.78
CA TYR A 139 3.92 4.14 19.40
C TYR A 139 5.13 4.48 18.52
N LEU A 140 5.59 5.74 18.55
CA LEU A 140 6.74 6.18 17.77
C LEU A 140 8.00 5.40 18.15
N LYS A 141 8.21 5.14 19.45
CA LYS A 141 9.34 4.34 19.90
C LYS A 141 9.27 2.91 19.38
N ALA A 142 8.13 2.26 19.51
CA ALA A 142 7.95 0.88 19.02
C ALA A 142 8.11 0.79 17.49
N ALA A 143 7.58 1.76 16.75
CA ALA A 143 7.77 1.85 15.31
C ALA A 143 9.25 2.03 14.95
N TYR A 144 9.96 2.91 15.64
CA TYR A 144 11.39 3.11 15.44
C TYR A 144 12.20 1.85 15.74
N ASP A 145 11.96 1.20 16.87
CA ASP A 145 12.65 -0.03 17.28
C ASP A 145 12.46 -1.16 16.25
N ARG A 146 11.33 -1.19 15.55
CA ARG A 146 11.06 -2.14 14.46
C ARG A 146 11.76 -1.75 13.17
N LEU A 147 11.70 -0.49 12.77
CA LEU A 147 12.18 -0.01 11.48
C LEU A 147 13.70 0.21 11.46
N SER A 148 14.29 0.64 12.57
CA SER A 148 15.74 0.90 12.67
C SER A 148 16.61 -0.35 12.60
N LYS A 149 16.02 -1.54 12.56
CA LYS A 149 16.74 -2.79 12.31
C LYS A 149 17.40 -2.83 10.95
N ASP A 150 16.84 -2.10 9.97
CA ASP A 150 17.37 -1.98 8.63
C ASP A 150 17.09 -0.57 8.09
N GLN A 151 18.11 0.12 7.58
CA GLN A 151 17.96 1.46 7.01
C GLN A 151 16.97 1.47 5.85
N SER A 152 16.89 0.41 5.06
CA SER A 152 15.94 0.31 3.95
C SER A 152 14.49 0.39 4.41
N ARG A 153 14.16 -0.07 5.62
CA ARG A 153 12.83 0.05 6.22
C ARG A 153 12.50 1.50 6.55
N LEU A 154 13.46 2.24 7.14
CA LEU A 154 13.31 3.67 7.43
C LEU A 154 13.15 4.49 6.14
N ASP A 155 13.86 4.13 5.07
CA ASP A 155 13.80 4.82 3.79
C ASP A 155 12.44 4.71 3.09
N LYS A 156 11.65 3.71 3.45
CA LYS A 156 10.29 3.49 2.94
C LYS A 156 9.21 4.19 3.76
N ALA A 157 9.52 4.57 5.00
CA ALA A 157 8.56 5.13 5.95
C ALA A 157 8.28 6.62 5.70
N TYR A 158 7.00 6.97 5.68
CA TYR A 158 6.50 8.34 5.62
C TYR A 158 5.55 8.56 6.79
N PHE A 159 5.54 9.75 7.32
CA PHE A 159 4.58 10.15 8.35
C PHE A 159 3.41 10.88 7.70
N TYR A 160 2.21 10.55 8.13
CA TYR A 160 0.98 11.17 7.68
C TYR A 160 0.15 11.56 8.91
N PRO A 161 -0.07 12.85 9.19
CA PRO A 161 -0.80 13.29 10.36
C PRO A 161 -2.26 12.89 10.26
N ASP A 162 -2.79 12.38 11.35
CA ASP A 162 -4.04 11.65 11.38
C ASP A 162 -5.29 12.50 11.56
N LYS A 163 -5.19 13.58 12.32
CA LYS A 163 -6.40 14.29 12.76
C LYS A 163 -7.05 15.18 11.73
N ASP A 164 -6.23 15.76 10.86
CA ASP A 164 -6.69 16.63 9.78
C ASP A 164 -5.82 16.36 8.57
N ASP A 165 -6.25 15.37 7.77
CA ASP A 165 -5.57 15.05 6.53
C ASP A 165 -5.62 16.20 5.51
N GLU A 166 -6.51 17.17 5.73
CA GLU A 166 -6.57 18.42 4.98
C GLU A 166 -6.71 19.62 5.95
N PRO A 167 -5.63 20.02 6.66
CA PRO A 167 -5.72 21.05 7.67
C PRO A 167 -6.10 22.40 7.05
N ILE A 168 -7.23 22.94 7.48
CA ILE A 168 -7.77 24.24 7.03
C ILE A 168 -7.74 25.30 8.13
N THR A 169 -7.28 24.94 9.32
CA THR A 169 -7.25 25.85 10.48
C THR A 169 -5.83 25.96 11.05
N LYS A 170 -5.55 27.11 11.66
CA LYS A 170 -4.29 27.30 12.39
C LYS A 170 -4.11 26.28 13.53
N ALA A 171 -5.20 25.92 14.21
CA ALA A 171 -5.14 24.93 15.30
C ALA A 171 -4.71 23.55 14.79
N ALA A 172 -5.23 23.10 13.64
CA ALA A 172 -4.82 21.86 13.00
C ALA A 172 -3.34 21.87 12.60
N LEU A 173 -2.87 22.97 12.02
CA LEU A 173 -1.45 23.14 11.69
C LEU A 173 -0.54 23.14 12.92
N ASP A 174 -0.94 23.80 14.01
CA ASP A 174 -0.17 23.84 15.25
C ASP A 174 -0.09 22.44 15.89
N GLN A 175 -1.14 21.62 15.75
CA GLN A 175 -1.14 20.22 16.18
C GLN A 175 -0.18 19.36 15.32
N ILE A 176 -0.21 19.52 14.01
CA ILE A 176 0.72 18.84 13.09
C ILE A 176 2.17 19.20 13.47
N LYS A 177 2.46 20.49 13.73
CA LYS A 177 3.77 20.92 14.20
C LYS A 177 4.17 20.32 15.54
N ALA A 178 3.22 20.09 16.44
CA ALA A 178 3.48 19.42 17.71
C ALA A 178 3.83 17.93 17.50
N HIS A 179 3.11 17.24 16.64
CA HIS A 179 3.41 15.86 16.24
C HIS A 179 4.77 15.75 15.54
N ASP A 180 5.08 16.65 14.62
CA ASP A 180 6.38 16.73 13.93
C ASP A 180 7.56 16.80 14.93
N LYS A 181 7.42 17.63 15.97
CA LYS A 181 8.43 17.71 17.03
C LYS A 181 8.61 16.40 17.80
N LEU A 182 7.53 15.65 18.03
CA LEU A 182 7.60 14.34 18.69
C LEU A 182 8.26 13.30 17.77
N ILE A 183 7.87 13.28 16.49
CA ILE A 183 8.48 12.41 15.49
C ILE A 183 9.98 12.68 15.40
N LYS A 184 10.37 13.95 15.30
CA LYS A 184 11.77 14.36 15.21
C LYS A 184 12.62 13.94 16.41
N LYS A 185 12.04 13.87 17.61
CA LYS A 185 12.75 13.39 18.79
C LYS A 185 13.12 11.91 18.71
N VAL A 186 12.32 11.10 18.01
CA VAL A 186 12.51 9.65 17.94
C VAL A 186 13.24 9.25 16.66
N PHE A 187 12.80 9.79 15.51
CA PHE A 187 13.30 9.41 14.18
C PHE A 187 14.41 10.32 13.64
N GLY A 188 14.60 11.52 14.22
CA GLY A 188 15.49 12.51 13.63
C GLY A 188 14.93 13.05 12.32
N GLU A 189 15.73 12.95 11.24
CA GLU A 189 15.26 13.29 9.90
C GLU A 189 14.19 12.30 9.43
N HIS A 190 13.06 12.83 8.94
CA HIS A 190 11.90 12.04 8.55
C HIS A 190 11.14 12.71 7.41
N LYS A 191 10.22 11.96 6.81
CA LYS A 191 9.42 12.41 5.67
C LYS A 191 7.97 12.58 6.13
N LEU A 192 7.50 13.82 6.18
CA LEU A 192 6.14 14.16 6.54
C LEU A 192 5.34 14.55 5.29
N ILE A 193 4.20 13.92 5.09
CA ILE A 193 3.25 14.23 4.01
C ILE A 193 2.06 14.95 4.62
N ILE A 194 1.73 16.11 4.11
CA ILE A 194 0.55 16.89 4.53
C ILE A 194 -0.19 17.31 3.26
N PRO A 195 -1.32 16.70 2.91
CA PRO A 195 -2.17 17.22 1.85
C PRO A 195 -2.86 18.49 2.36
N MET A 196 -2.71 19.58 1.61
CA MET A 196 -3.25 20.89 2.00
C MET A 196 -3.84 21.58 0.78
N HIS A 197 -5.00 22.22 0.97
CA HIS A 197 -5.42 23.28 0.08
C HIS A 197 -4.55 24.51 0.32
N TYR A 198 -4.06 25.12 -0.77
CA TYR A 198 -3.39 26.41 -0.64
C TYR A 198 -4.38 27.45 -0.13
N ASN A 199 -4.13 27.98 1.06
CA ASN A 199 -4.87 29.08 1.64
C ASN A 199 -3.88 30.17 2.09
N ALA A 200 -3.89 31.31 1.41
CA ALA A 200 -3.00 32.43 1.73
C ALA A 200 -3.27 33.07 3.11
N ALA A 201 -4.37 32.69 3.78
CA ALA A 201 -4.73 33.18 5.11
C ALA A 201 -4.23 32.29 6.25
N LEU A 202 -3.60 31.15 5.97
CA LEU A 202 -2.91 30.30 6.92
C LEU A 202 -1.42 30.61 6.91
#